data_fdf04b0773aa68a4c348f58f333235a9
#
_entry.id   fdf04b0773aa68a4c348f58f333235a9
#
_cell.length_a   1.000
_cell.length_b   1.000
_cell.length_c   1.000
_cell.angle_alpha   90.00
_cell.angle_beta   90.00
_cell.angle_gamma   90.00
#
_symmetry.space_group_name_H-M   'P 1'
#
loop_
_entity.id
_entity.type
_entity.pdbx_description
1 polymer ?
#
loop_
_entity_poly.entity_id
_entity_poly.type
_entity_poly.pdbx_seq_one_letter_code
_entity_poly.pdbx_strand_id
1 'polypeptide(L)'
;MGLVWRAAWDGTVRLAELAVARVVAAIKGLGLRVSPEKSEAMWFCHRADHGTPPAGYRLTLEGAEIGVGTSMKYLGLTLDSHWTFHAHYERLAPSVEATANAIGRLLPRLGEPGVGVRRLFAGMVRTRLFYGAPIWAKDLMASRRSLLKVRRLHRTVTIRVVRGSRAISTAATAVLAGFPPFELQVLRCREIYLHT
;
A
#
# COMPACT_ATOMS: atom_id res chain seq x y z
N MET A 1 23.61 -5.51 -28.39
CA MET A 1 22.50 -5.14 -27.51
C MET A 1 22.86 -5.16 -26.01
N GLY A 2 23.64 -6.12 -25.51
CA GLY A 2 24.01 -6.20 -24.08
C GLY A 2 24.92 -5.08 -23.53
N LEU A 3 25.74 -4.45 -24.35
CA LEU A 3 26.63 -3.36 -23.94
C LEU A 3 25.89 -2.05 -23.56
N VAL A 4 24.82 -1.72 -24.28
CA VAL A 4 24.04 -0.50 -24.03
C VAL A 4 23.30 -0.58 -22.70
N TRP A 5 22.86 -1.77 -22.30
CA TRP A 5 22.17 -2.01 -21.04
C TRP A 5 23.10 -1.94 -19.82
N ARG A 6 24.32 -2.47 -19.93
CA ARG A 6 25.33 -2.33 -18.86
C ARG A 6 25.73 -0.88 -18.64
N ALA A 7 25.94 -0.13 -19.71
CA ALA A 7 26.27 1.29 -19.59
C ALA A 7 25.14 2.11 -18.92
N ALA A 8 23.87 1.79 -19.20
CA ALA A 8 22.71 2.44 -18.55
C ALA A 8 22.65 2.14 -17.05
N TRP A 9 22.92 0.90 -16.63
CA TRP A 9 22.96 0.52 -15.22
C TRP A 9 24.14 1.14 -14.50
N ASP A 10 25.34 1.13 -15.07
CA ASP A 10 26.53 1.76 -14.47
C ASP A 10 26.33 3.26 -14.25
N GLY A 11 25.66 3.95 -15.17
CA GLY A 11 25.28 5.35 -15.01
C GLY A 11 24.29 5.56 -13.86
N THR A 12 23.29 4.70 -13.77
CA THR A 12 22.27 4.76 -12.70
C THR A 12 22.89 4.49 -11.33
N VAL A 13 23.76 3.50 -11.22
CA VAL A 13 24.49 3.16 -10.00
C VAL A 13 25.32 4.35 -9.53
N ARG A 14 26.13 4.93 -10.41
CA ARG A 14 26.97 6.11 -10.07
C ARG A 14 26.13 7.29 -9.60
N LEU A 15 25.01 7.56 -10.27
CA LEU A 15 24.09 8.64 -9.87
C LEU A 15 23.46 8.35 -8.50
N ALA A 16 23.07 7.12 -8.24
CA ALA A 16 22.51 6.72 -6.94
C ALA A 16 23.54 6.88 -5.82
N GLU A 17 24.78 6.42 -6.02
CA GLU A 17 25.86 6.57 -5.04
C GLU A 17 26.19 8.05 -4.77
N LEU A 18 26.27 8.87 -5.80
CA LEU A 18 26.49 10.31 -5.65
C LEU A 18 25.34 11.00 -4.91
N ALA A 19 24.10 10.64 -5.23
CA ALA A 19 22.93 11.19 -4.55
C ALA A 19 22.91 10.80 -3.07
N VAL A 20 23.17 9.53 -2.76
CA VAL A 20 23.26 9.04 -1.38
C VAL A 20 24.38 9.75 -0.62
N ALA A 21 25.58 9.87 -1.20
CA ALA A 21 26.70 10.57 -0.58
C ALA A 21 26.36 12.04 -0.25
N ARG A 22 25.68 12.75 -1.15
CA ARG A 22 25.21 14.13 -0.92
C ARG A 22 24.18 14.23 0.20
N VAL A 23 23.21 13.33 0.22
CA VAL A 23 22.18 13.28 1.26
C VAL A 23 22.81 13.00 2.62
N VAL A 24 23.70 12.03 2.70
CA VAL A 24 24.44 11.71 3.92
C VAL A 24 25.26 12.89 4.41
N ALA A 25 25.98 13.57 3.51
CA ALA A 25 26.76 14.77 3.86
C ALA A 25 25.86 15.88 4.41
N ALA A 26 24.70 16.13 3.80
CA ALA A 26 23.73 17.10 4.28
C ALA A 26 23.19 16.73 5.67
N ILE A 27 22.83 15.47 5.91
CA ILE A 27 22.36 14.98 7.21
C ILE A 27 23.45 15.17 8.29
N LYS A 28 24.69 14.83 7.98
CA LYS A 28 25.84 15.04 8.87
C LYS A 28 26.07 16.51 9.18
N GLY A 29 25.91 17.38 8.19
CA GLY A 29 26.00 18.84 8.35
C GLY A 29 24.98 19.40 9.33
N LEU A 30 23.84 18.72 9.51
CA LEU A 30 22.82 19.03 10.51
C LEU A 30 23.08 18.40 11.89
N GLY A 31 24.23 17.74 12.10
CA GLY A 31 24.56 17.07 13.36
C GLY A 31 23.85 15.71 13.54
N LEU A 32 23.16 15.21 12.52
CA LEU A 32 22.45 13.94 12.55
C LEU A 32 23.30 12.79 12.01
N ARG A 33 22.94 11.56 12.39
CA ARG A 33 23.60 10.34 11.88
C ARG A 33 22.62 9.49 11.10
N VAL A 34 23.08 8.93 9.99
CA VAL A 34 22.33 7.93 9.22
C VAL A 34 22.58 6.55 9.85
N SER A 35 21.52 5.75 9.98
CA SER A 35 21.63 4.35 10.43
C SER A 35 21.54 3.43 9.22
N PRO A 36 22.62 2.79 8.79
CA PRO A 36 22.60 1.84 7.67
C PRO A 36 21.67 0.66 7.93
N GLU A 37 21.61 0.17 9.16
CA GLU A 37 20.77 -0.97 9.55
C GLU A 37 19.25 -0.71 9.40
N LYS A 38 18.85 0.57 9.40
CA LYS A 38 17.45 1.00 9.23
C LYS A 38 17.19 1.52 7.82
N SER A 39 18.20 1.51 6.97
CA SER A 39 18.11 2.01 5.60
C SER A 39 17.73 0.86 4.67
N GLU A 40 16.76 1.11 3.83
CA GLU A 40 16.31 0.17 2.80
C GLU A 40 16.50 0.82 1.44
N ALA A 41 16.86 0.05 0.45
CA ALA A 41 16.96 0.48 -0.94
C ALA A 41 16.11 -0.39 -1.84
N MET A 42 15.45 0.22 -2.80
CA MET A 42 14.74 -0.49 -3.85
C MET A 42 14.96 0.20 -5.20
N TRP A 43 14.83 -0.55 -6.24
CA TRP A 43 14.87 -0.02 -7.59
C TRP A 43 13.47 0.13 -8.17
N PHE A 44 13.30 1.14 -9.02
CA PHE A 44 12.07 1.36 -9.78
C PHE A 44 12.33 1.16 -11.26
N CYS A 45 11.39 0.49 -11.93
CA CYS A 45 11.38 0.32 -13.37
C CYS A 45 10.12 0.95 -13.96
N HIS A 46 10.29 1.96 -14.80
CA HIS A 46 9.15 2.62 -15.45
C HIS A 46 8.59 1.83 -16.63
N ARG A 47 9.40 0.95 -17.23
CA ARG A 47 9.02 0.11 -18.38
C ARG A 47 9.54 -1.32 -18.17
N ALA A 48 8.79 -2.29 -18.64
CA ALA A 48 9.16 -3.70 -18.59
C ALA A 48 10.52 -4.01 -19.25
N ASP A 49 10.97 -3.14 -20.16
CA ASP A 49 12.19 -3.31 -20.95
C ASP A 49 13.46 -2.83 -20.26
N HIS A 50 13.38 -2.16 -19.11
CA HIS A 50 14.56 -1.57 -18.43
C HIS A 50 15.27 -2.51 -17.47
N GLY A 51 15.17 -3.80 -17.65
CA GLY A 51 15.99 -4.79 -16.94
C GLY A 51 15.88 -4.72 -15.41
N THR A 52 16.33 -5.77 -14.77
CA THR A 52 16.55 -5.83 -13.32
C THR A 52 17.97 -5.36 -12.99
N PRO A 53 18.23 -4.85 -11.77
CA PRO A 53 19.60 -4.58 -11.34
C PRO A 53 20.47 -5.83 -11.49
N PRO A 54 21.79 -5.67 -11.68
CA PRO A 54 22.70 -6.81 -11.69
C PRO A 54 22.51 -7.68 -10.46
N ALA A 55 22.56 -8.99 -10.64
CA ALA A 55 22.43 -9.94 -9.55
C ALA A 55 23.47 -9.62 -8.46
N GLY A 56 23.01 -9.50 -7.21
CA GLY A 56 23.88 -9.20 -6.08
C GLY A 56 24.30 -7.73 -5.95
N TYR A 57 23.74 -6.82 -6.73
CA TYR A 57 24.00 -5.39 -6.56
C TYR A 57 23.64 -4.90 -5.16
N ARG A 58 24.57 -4.19 -4.54
CA ARG A 58 24.42 -3.58 -3.22
C ARG A 58 24.81 -2.12 -3.27
N LEU A 59 24.08 -1.30 -2.56
CA LEU A 59 24.37 0.12 -2.40
C LEU A 59 25.23 0.32 -1.16
N THR A 60 26.35 1.03 -1.29
CA THR A 60 27.19 1.35 -0.14
C THR A 60 26.69 2.60 0.58
N LEU A 61 26.42 2.46 1.87
CA LEU A 61 26.00 3.56 2.75
C LEU A 61 26.83 3.54 4.03
N GLU A 62 27.66 4.59 4.24
CA GLU A 62 28.52 4.71 5.41
C GLU A 62 29.39 3.46 5.67
N GLY A 63 29.88 2.83 4.62
CA GLY A 63 30.70 1.62 4.69
C GLY A 63 29.92 0.32 4.89
N ALA A 64 28.59 0.37 5.03
CA ALA A 64 27.73 -0.80 5.07
C ALA A 64 27.09 -1.06 3.69
N GLU A 65 26.97 -2.32 3.34
CA GLU A 65 26.33 -2.76 2.11
C GLU A 65 24.83 -2.99 2.30
N ILE A 66 24.00 -2.25 1.60
CA ILE A 66 22.54 -2.38 1.63
C ILE A 66 22.07 -3.09 0.37
N GLY A 67 21.34 -4.20 0.56
CA GLY A 67 20.72 -4.93 -0.55
C GLY A 67 19.63 -4.10 -1.22
N VAL A 68 19.59 -4.10 -2.56
CA VAL A 68 18.55 -3.42 -3.33
C VAL A 68 17.43 -4.38 -3.64
N GLY A 69 16.27 -4.15 -3.03
CA GLY A 69 15.09 -5.00 -3.15
C GLY A 69 14.16 -4.62 -4.30
N THR A 70 13.18 -5.47 -4.55
CA THR A 70 12.09 -5.24 -5.51
C THR A 70 10.85 -4.65 -4.87
N SER A 71 10.80 -4.61 -3.54
CA SER A 71 9.71 -3.98 -2.77
C SER A 71 10.23 -3.48 -1.44
N MET A 72 9.62 -2.41 -0.93
CA MET A 72 9.92 -1.86 0.39
C MET A 72 8.65 -1.35 1.06
N LYS A 73 8.69 -1.22 2.39
CA LYS A 73 7.62 -0.58 3.15
C LYS A 73 7.97 0.89 3.39
N TYR A 74 7.15 1.78 2.85
CA TYR A 74 7.32 3.21 2.99
C TYR A 74 6.04 3.86 3.50
N LEU A 75 6.10 4.57 4.63
CA LEU A 75 4.97 5.23 5.28
C LEU A 75 3.72 4.34 5.39
N GLY A 76 3.90 3.05 5.70
CA GLY A 76 2.79 2.10 5.83
C GLY A 76 2.28 1.49 4.52
N LEU A 77 2.72 1.98 3.38
CA LEU A 77 2.46 1.38 2.07
C LEU A 77 3.57 0.39 1.72
N THR A 78 3.24 -0.66 0.99
CA THR A 78 4.22 -1.53 0.35
C THR A 78 4.34 -1.08 -1.10
N LEU A 79 5.49 -0.52 -1.43
CA LEU A 79 5.85 -0.13 -2.79
C LEU A 79 6.52 -1.31 -3.48
N ASP A 80 6.28 -1.48 -4.77
CA ASP A 80 6.97 -2.46 -5.61
C ASP A 80 7.68 -1.77 -6.77
N SER A 81 8.69 -2.44 -7.34
CA SER A 81 9.55 -1.90 -8.39
C SER A 81 8.82 -1.47 -9.67
N HIS A 82 7.63 -1.97 -9.91
CA HIS A 82 6.80 -1.67 -11.08
C HIS A 82 5.67 -0.69 -10.78
N TRP A 83 5.58 -0.21 -9.53
CA TRP A 83 4.53 0.69 -9.07
C TRP A 83 3.12 0.12 -9.26
N THR A 84 2.96 -1.21 -9.06
CA THR A 84 1.67 -1.89 -9.26
C THR A 84 0.86 -2.06 -7.98
N PHE A 85 1.46 -1.84 -6.82
CA PHE A 85 0.88 -2.04 -5.49
C PHE A 85 0.32 -3.45 -5.25
N HIS A 86 0.68 -4.44 -6.05
CA HIS A 86 0.23 -5.83 -5.89
C HIS A 86 0.61 -6.38 -4.51
N ALA A 87 1.87 -6.21 -4.12
CA ALA A 87 2.38 -6.61 -2.82
C ALA A 87 1.68 -5.88 -1.66
N HIS A 88 1.27 -4.62 -1.88
CA HIS A 88 0.48 -3.87 -0.90
C HIS A 88 -0.89 -4.52 -0.67
N TYR A 89 -1.64 -4.86 -1.71
CA TYR A 89 -2.95 -5.50 -1.57
C TYR A 89 -2.88 -6.89 -0.97
N GLU A 90 -1.84 -7.66 -1.28
CA GLU A 90 -1.62 -9.00 -0.68
C GLU A 90 -1.44 -8.91 0.84
N ARG A 91 -0.82 -7.85 1.35
CA ARG A 91 -0.64 -7.60 2.79
C ARG A 91 -1.82 -6.87 3.44
N LEU A 92 -2.42 -5.93 2.72
CA LEU A 92 -3.52 -5.12 3.22
C LEU A 92 -4.76 -5.98 3.49
N ALA A 93 -5.12 -6.86 2.57
CA ALA A 93 -6.33 -7.66 2.66
C ALA A 93 -6.42 -8.49 3.95
N PRO A 94 -5.45 -9.37 4.28
CA PRO A 94 -5.51 -10.13 5.53
C PRO A 94 -5.40 -9.25 6.78
N SER A 95 -4.66 -8.14 6.72
CA SER A 95 -4.54 -7.20 7.83
C SER A 95 -5.85 -6.48 8.15
N VAL A 96 -6.59 -6.05 7.12
CA VAL A 96 -7.92 -5.45 7.28
C VAL A 96 -8.92 -6.49 7.77
N GLU A 97 -8.86 -7.70 7.26
CA GLU A 97 -9.73 -8.80 7.68
C GLU A 97 -9.49 -9.18 9.15
N ALA A 98 -8.24 -9.27 9.58
CA ALA A 98 -7.87 -9.52 10.98
C ALA A 98 -8.42 -8.40 11.89
N THR A 99 -8.28 -7.13 11.48
CA THR A 99 -8.81 -5.98 12.21
C THR A 99 -10.35 -6.06 12.28
N ALA A 100 -11.02 -6.33 11.16
CA ALA A 100 -12.47 -6.47 11.13
C ALA A 100 -12.97 -7.63 12.00
N ASN A 101 -12.22 -8.73 12.04
CA ASN A 101 -12.53 -9.88 12.90
C ASN A 101 -12.32 -9.56 14.38
N ALA A 102 -11.20 -8.91 14.73
CA ALA A 102 -10.90 -8.54 16.11
C ALA A 102 -11.96 -7.61 16.69
N ILE A 103 -12.27 -6.51 15.97
CA ILE A 103 -13.27 -5.55 16.40
C ILE A 103 -14.67 -6.16 16.34
N GLY A 104 -14.97 -6.98 15.33
CA GLY A 104 -16.25 -7.67 15.17
C GLY A 104 -16.59 -8.63 16.31
N ARG A 105 -15.59 -9.17 17.01
CA ARG A 105 -15.78 -10.01 18.23
C ARG A 105 -16.21 -9.20 19.47
N LEU A 106 -15.95 -7.91 19.46
CA LEU A 106 -16.35 -7.02 20.55
C LEU A 106 -17.83 -6.61 20.44
N LEU A 107 -18.37 -6.55 19.22
CA LEU A 107 -19.75 -6.11 18.97
C LEU A 107 -20.82 -6.91 19.78
N PRO A 108 -20.78 -8.26 19.84
CA PRO A 108 -21.75 -9.01 20.63
C PRO A 108 -21.63 -8.77 22.15
N ARG A 109 -20.41 -8.47 22.63
CA ARG A 109 -20.16 -8.24 24.07
C ARG A 109 -20.69 -6.90 24.57
N LEU A 110 -21.01 -5.98 23.66
CA LEU A 110 -21.62 -4.69 23.98
C LEU A 110 -23.17 -4.75 24.04
N GLY A 111 -23.74 -5.95 24.09
CA GLY A 111 -25.16 -6.19 24.01
C GLY A 111 -25.68 -6.10 22.57
N GLU A 112 -26.84 -5.49 22.35
CA GLU A 112 -27.32 -5.19 20.99
C GLU A 112 -26.73 -3.85 20.49
N PRO A 113 -25.59 -3.84 19.79
CA PRO A 113 -24.96 -2.60 19.40
C PRO A 113 -25.86 -1.84 18.42
N GLY A 114 -26.20 -0.61 18.79
CA GLY A 114 -26.96 0.29 17.96
C GLY A 114 -26.27 0.59 16.62
N VAL A 115 -27.01 1.22 15.71
CA VAL A 115 -26.51 1.57 14.35
C VAL A 115 -25.23 2.42 14.44
N GLY A 116 -25.12 3.31 15.43
CA GLY A 116 -23.94 4.16 15.63
C GLY A 116 -22.67 3.37 15.89
N VAL A 117 -22.71 2.36 16.76
CA VAL A 117 -21.57 1.50 17.09
C VAL A 117 -21.13 0.70 15.86
N ARG A 118 -22.07 0.18 15.09
CA ARG A 118 -21.80 -0.56 13.86
C ARG A 118 -21.18 0.33 12.77
N ARG A 119 -21.63 1.58 12.66
CA ARG A 119 -21.03 2.57 11.76
C ARG A 119 -19.63 2.95 12.18
N LEU A 120 -19.38 3.09 13.48
CA LEU A 120 -18.03 3.33 14.02
C LEU A 120 -17.09 2.16 13.70
N PHE A 121 -17.51 0.93 13.90
CA PHE A 121 -16.80 -0.28 13.50
C PHE A 121 -16.41 -0.22 12.01
N ALA A 122 -17.39 0.04 11.14
CA ALA A 122 -17.14 0.14 9.71
C ALA A 122 -16.20 1.29 9.35
N GLY A 123 -16.32 2.42 10.06
CA GLY A 123 -15.42 3.57 9.93
C GLY A 123 -13.96 3.19 10.18
N MET A 124 -13.67 2.52 11.29
CA MET A 124 -12.32 2.07 11.64
C MET A 124 -11.73 1.12 10.58
N VAL A 125 -12.51 0.15 10.13
CA VAL A 125 -12.06 -0.80 9.09
C VAL A 125 -11.81 -0.08 7.77
N ARG A 126 -12.70 0.86 7.40
CA ARG A 126 -12.56 1.66 6.19
C ARG A 126 -11.35 2.58 6.21
N THR A 127 -11.10 3.27 7.32
CA THR A 127 -9.91 4.13 7.46
C THR A 127 -8.63 3.35 7.17
N ARG A 128 -8.54 2.12 7.67
CA ARG A 128 -7.40 1.24 7.39
C ARG A 128 -7.36 0.78 5.94
N LEU A 129 -8.51 0.47 5.35
CA LEU A 129 -8.63 0.02 3.97
C LEU A 129 -8.29 1.13 2.97
N PHE A 130 -8.67 2.38 3.26
CA PHE A 130 -8.46 3.53 2.37
C PHE A 130 -7.14 4.27 2.65
N TYR A 131 -6.33 3.78 3.58
CA TYR A 131 -5.04 4.41 3.85
C TYR A 131 -4.17 4.45 2.59
N GLY A 132 -3.73 5.65 2.20
CA GLY A 132 -2.97 5.88 0.97
C GLY A 132 -3.75 5.69 -0.34
N ALA A 133 -5.08 5.59 -0.29
CA ALA A 133 -5.93 5.43 -1.47
C ALA A 133 -5.62 6.39 -2.63
N PRO A 134 -5.33 7.67 -2.41
CA PRO A 134 -4.96 8.58 -3.50
C PRO A 134 -3.80 8.09 -4.36
N ILE A 135 -2.85 7.38 -3.76
CA ILE A 135 -1.63 6.91 -4.42
C ILE A 135 -1.92 5.67 -5.27
N TRP A 136 -2.60 4.68 -4.71
CA TRP A 136 -2.80 3.37 -5.35
C TRP A 136 -4.15 3.19 -6.06
N ALA A 137 -5.05 4.17 -5.98
CA ALA A 137 -6.40 4.06 -6.56
C ALA A 137 -6.40 3.69 -8.05
N LYS A 138 -5.54 4.32 -8.84
CA LYS A 138 -5.45 4.08 -10.28
C LYS A 138 -5.06 2.64 -10.61
N ASP A 139 -4.05 2.13 -9.92
CA ASP A 139 -3.52 0.79 -10.15
C ASP A 139 -4.49 -0.29 -9.64
N LEU A 140 -5.20 -0.02 -8.53
CA LEU A 140 -6.28 -0.89 -8.08
C LEU A 140 -7.36 -1.05 -9.15
N MET A 141 -7.79 0.07 -9.75
CA MET A 141 -8.85 0.04 -10.78
C MET A 141 -8.39 -0.67 -12.05
N ALA A 142 -7.10 -0.65 -12.38
CA ALA A 142 -6.52 -1.37 -13.50
C ALA A 142 -6.38 -2.88 -13.23
N SER A 143 -6.31 -3.31 -11.97
CA SER A 143 -6.12 -4.71 -11.59
C SER A 143 -7.41 -5.40 -11.17
N ARG A 144 -8.02 -6.18 -12.07
CA ARG A 144 -9.23 -6.97 -11.76
C ARG A 144 -9.06 -7.90 -10.56
N ARG A 145 -7.86 -8.50 -10.39
CA ARG A 145 -7.56 -9.41 -9.28
C ARG A 145 -7.57 -8.68 -7.95
N SER A 146 -6.86 -7.55 -7.86
CA SER A 146 -6.79 -6.72 -6.66
C SER A 146 -8.15 -6.13 -6.30
N LEU A 147 -8.88 -5.64 -7.30
CA LEU A 147 -10.23 -5.11 -7.13
C LEU A 147 -11.21 -6.14 -6.54
N LEU A 148 -11.19 -7.39 -7.03
CA LEU A 148 -12.03 -8.46 -6.50
C LEU A 148 -11.71 -8.79 -5.03
N LYS A 149 -10.44 -8.77 -4.63
CA LYS A 149 -10.05 -8.98 -3.23
C LYS A 149 -10.64 -7.90 -2.33
N VAL A 150 -10.49 -6.65 -2.71
CA VAL A 150 -10.96 -5.52 -1.93
C VAL A 150 -12.49 -5.45 -1.89
N ARG A 151 -13.18 -5.77 -2.98
CA ARG A 151 -14.65 -5.92 -3.00
C ARG A 151 -15.14 -6.98 -2.01
N ARG A 152 -14.45 -8.11 -1.90
CA ARG A 152 -14.80 -9.15 -0.91
C ARG A 152 -14.66 -8.64 0.52
N LEU A 153 -13.60 -7.90 0.82
CA LEU A 153 -13.42 -7.28 2.13
C LEU A 153 -14.53 -6.27 2.44
N HIS A 154 -14.80 -5.38 1.51
CA HIS A 154 -15.87 -4.38 1.65
C HIS A 154 -17.23 -5.05 1.91
N ARG A 155 -17.56 -6.11 1.15
CA ARG A 155 -18.75 -6.92 1.38
C ARG A 155 -18.80 -7.53 2.79
N THR A 156 -17.70 -8.09 3.27
CA THR A 156 -17.62 -8.66 4.61
C THR A 156 -17.92 -7.63 5.69
N VAL A 157 -17.41 -6.42 5.53
CA VAL A 157 -17.67 -5.31 6.46
C VAL A 157 -19.12 -4.86 6.40
N THR A 158 -19.69 -4.67 5.20
CA THR A 158 -21.08 -4.22 5.02
C THR A 158 -22.09 -5.23 5.56
N ILE A 159 -21.88 -6.53 5.35
CA ILE A 159 -22.73 -7.59 5.94
C ILE A 159 -22.77 -7.49 7.47
N ARG A 160 -21.62 -7.26 8.11
CA ARG A 160 -21.56 -7.09 9.56
C ARG A 160 -22.30 -5.86 10.07
N VAL A 161 -22.22 -4.76 9.31
CA VAL A 161 -22.92 -3.52 9.65
C VAL A 161 -24.44 -3.72 9.65
N VAL A 162 -24.96 -4.39 8.62
CA VAL A 162 -26.43 -4.61 8.46
C VAL A 162 -26.94 -5.84 9.22
N ARG A 163 -26.06 -6.64 9.84
CA ARG A 163 -26.41 -7.97 10.41
C ARG A 163 -27.07 -8.89 9.36
N GLY A 164 -26.66 -8.72 8.11
CA GLY A 164 -27.27 -9.44 7.00
C GLY A 164 -26.83 -10.90 6.92
N SER A 165 -27.67 -11.72 6.31
CA SER A 165 -27.29 -13.07 5.90
C SER A 165 -26.19 -13.03 4.85
N ARG A 166 -25.36 -14.07 4.79
CA ARG A 166 -24.32 -14.23 3.75
C ARG A 166 -24.91 -14.34 2.33
N ALA A 167 -26.22 -14.66 2.22
CA ALA A 167 -26.94 -14.76 0.95
C ALA A 167 -27.32 -13.40 0.33
N ILE A 168 -27.27 -12.31 1.11
CA ILE A 168 -27.64 -10.98 0.60
C ILE A 168 -26.66 -10.51 -0.47
N SER A 169 -27.16 -9.90 -1.53
CA SER A 169 -26.32 -9.36 -2.61
C SER A 169 -25.39 -8.25 -2.11
N THR A 170 -24.24 -8.07 -2.77
CA THR A 170 -23.27 -7.03 -2.41
C THR A 170 -23.86 -5.62 -2.55
N ALA A 171 -24.69 -5.40 -3.58
CA ALA A 171 -25.35 -4.12 -3.80
C ALA A 171 -26.35 -3.81 -2.69
N ALA A 172 -27.19 -4.78 -2.31
CA ALA A 172 -28.18 -4.60 -1.24
C ALA A 172 -27.48 -4.33 0.11
N THR A 173 -26.41 -5.05 0.44
CA THR A 173 -25.66 -4.80 1.69
C THR A 173 -25.03 -3.41 1.73
N ALA A 174 -24.52 -2.92 0.59
CA ALA A 174 -23.93 -1.59 0.49
C ALA A 174 -24.98 -0.49 0.72
N VAL A 175 -26.14 -0.62 0.08
CA VAL A 175 -27.28 0.32 0.26
C VAL A 175 -27.79 0.31 1.70
N LEU A 176 -28.06 -0.86 2.26
CA LEU A 176 -28.56 -1.00 3.64
C LEU A 176 -27.55 -0.50 4.69
N ALA A 177 -26.25 -0.67 4.43
CA ALA A 177 -25.19 -0.15 5.28
C ALA A 177 -25.02 1.38 5.13
N GLY A 178 -25.59 1.99 4.10
CA GLY A 178 -25.38 3.40 3.76
C GLY A 178 -23.97 3.68 3.23
N PHE A 179 -23.33 2.69 2.59
CA PHE A 179 -22.01 2.83 2.02
C PHE A 179 -22.06 2.80 0.50
N PRO A 180 -21.51 3.82 -0.17
CA PRO A 180 -21.33 3.77 -1.61
C PRO A 180 -20.45 2.60 -2.04
N PRO A 181 -20.54 2.14 -3.30
CA PRO A 181 -19.63 1.17 -3.86
C PRO A 181 -18.18 1.55 -3.58
N PHE A 182 -17.37 0.54 -3.27
CA PHE A 182 -15.97 0.73 -2.87
C PHE A 182 -15.18 1.56 -3.89
N GLU A 183 -15.40 1.29 -5.17
CA GLU A 183 -14.72 1.96 -6.29
C GLU A 183 -14.96 3.47 -6.28
N LEU A 184 -16.19 3.88 -6.07
CA LEU A 184 -16.55 5.30 -6.02
C LEU A 184 -15.88 6.00 -4.83
N GLN A 185 -15.77 5.31 -3.70
CA GLN A 185 -15.12 5.85 -2.51
C GLN A 185 -13.61 6.04 -2.75
N VAL A 186 -12.96 5.06 -3.37
CA VAL A 186 -11.51 5.14 -3.70
C VAL A 186 -11.24 6.27 -4.68
N LEU A 187 -12.01 6.36 -5.75
CA LEU A 187 -11.88 7.43 -6.74
C LEU A 187 -12.11 8.80 -6.10
N ARG A 188 -13.12 8.93 -5.26
CA ARG A 188 -13.37 10.17 -4.52
C ARG A 188 -12.18 10.57 -3.63
N CYS A 189 -11.57 9.63 -2.90
CA CYS A 189 -10.38 9.91 -2.11
C CYS A 189 -9.25 10.49 -2.96
N ARG A 190 -9.05 9.94 -4.16
CA ARG A 190 -8.04 10.41 -5.10
C ARG A 190 -8.37 11.81 -5.64
N GLU A 191 -9.61 12.04 -6.05
CA GLU A 191 -10.04 13.35 -6.58
C GLU A 191 -9.89 14.44 -5.53
N ILE A 192 -10.34 14.21 -4.30
CA ILE A 192 -10.14 15.18 -3.21
C ILE A 192 -8.67 15.52 -3.06
N TYR A 193 -7.79 14.53 -3.07
CA TYR A 193 -6.34 14.75 -2.92
C TYR A 193 -5.73 15.56 -4.08
N LEU A 194 -6.24 15.39 -5.30
CA LEU A 194 -5.73 16.09 -6.48
C LEU A 194 -6.21 17.55 -6.56
N HIS A 195 -7.29 17.90 -5.86
CA HIS A 195 -7.88 19.23 -5.86
C HIS A 195 -7.62 20.02 -4.56
N THR A 196 -6.86 19.46 -3.63
CA THR A 196 -6.36 20.12 -2.42
C THR A 196 -4.93 20.59 -2.61
#